data_8eaad1148563312c6b0b3b5167804098
#
_entry.id   8eaad1148563312c6b0b3b5167804098
#
_cell.length_a   1.000
_cell.length_b   1.000
_cell.length_c   1.000
_cell.angle_alpha   90.00
_cell.angle_beta   90.00
_cell.angle_gamma   90.00
#
_symmetry.space_group_name_H-M   'P 1'
#
loop_
_entity.id
_entity.type
_entity.pdbx_description
1 polymer ?
#
loop_
_entity_poly.entity_id
_entity_poly.type
_entity_poly.pdbx_seq_one_letter_code
_entity_poly.pdbx_strand_id
1 'polypeptide(L)'
;MQQGRGGCVLALKSEKNIEKYKDIVLWGCVHNLSYDTQCEGTRAEYVYHLTTFFCDEAYFVAPIIKAFTSLANKKDDLFQHLSTLLSLFAESGNEDALLVLQQKYEQLYTTLLNKHSFHAYDFERDNFQHFCIILLPSSSEEFTCKMIRDLGRLFKENPHYDADEFDWLCFSIETHLGKRRFYQIIKRDSQKCDYAKCFYESYLQIAKKREENKRRIPQKPQAPSVDAIKEEIATTGRLLPHTRVRFYRLADAEARKKLAEFLVTEENLDKKAELLSVFFHHEFPLPHEIVVEYANSSHERLREVALSVLTNCQSKTVYDYALELFQKDTNSTTALEMLLQNYTVTIKELLLRTLYSLKVDYDSESGWHGIDYKIRDLFESGKKLPKEFLLYVYNTSLCSCCRYQVVKTLAKHRWLTKELIEECRYDSNDRIVKYINRYYSQK
;
A
#
# COMPACT_ATOMS: atom_id res chain seq x y z
N MET A 1 1.15 19.40 -0.12
CA MET A 1 2.04 18.36 0.39
C MET A 1 1.32 17.05 0.68
N GLN A 2 0.22 17.02 1.42
CA GLN A 2 -0.46 15.78 1.80
C GLN A 2 -0.78 14.82 0.66
N GLN A 3 -1.06 15.32 -0.54
CA GLN A 3 -1.28 14.46 -1.72
C GLN A 3 0.03 13.95 -2.34
N GLY A 4 1.19 14.51 -2.02
CA GLY A 4 2.47 14.16 -2.64
C GLY A 4 2.54 14.49 -4.13
N ARG A 5 1.75 15.43 -4.65
CA ARG A 5 1.77 15.88 -6.04
C ARG A 5 2.94 16.82 -6.29
N GLY A 6 3.45 16.82 -7.52
CA GLY A 6 4.57 17.66 -7.94
C GLY A 6 4.29 19.17 -7.91
N GLY A 7 3.05 19.58 -7.73
CA GLY A 7 2.68 21.00 -7.65
C GLY A 7 3.42 21.79 -6.57
N CYS A 8 3.77 21.15 -5.43
CA CYS A 8 4.61 21.82 -4.40
C CYS A 8 6.03 22.09 -4.91
N VAL A 9 6.62 21.16 -5.63
CA VAL A 9 7.95 21.36 -6.24
C VAL A 9 7.93 22.48 -7.27
N LEU A 10 6.88 22.51 -8.11
CA LEU A 10 6.70 23.55 -9.10
C LEU A 10 6.50 24.93 -8.46
N ALA A 11 5.73 24.97 -7.35
CA ALA A 11 5.54 26.20 -6.58
C ALA A 11 6.88 26.72 -6.02
N LEU A 12 7.70 25.87 -5.41
CA LEU A 12 9.02 26.26 -4.89
C LEU A 12 9.97 26.71 -6.00
N LYS A 13 9.92 26.08 -7.20
CA LYS A 13 10.73 26.51 -8.36
C LYS A 13 10.36 27.87 -8.92
N SER A 14 9.09 28.24 -8.88
CA SER A 14 8.59 29.48 -9.49
C SER A 14 8.52 30.66 -8.51
N GLU A 15 8.57 30.42 -7.22
CA GLU A 15 8.40 31.43 -6.18
C GLU A 15 9.70 32.17 -5.88
N LYS A 16 9.65 33.49 -5.82
CA LYS A 16 10.83 34.33 -5.49
C LYS A 16 11.19 34.29 -4.01
N ASN A 17 10.20 34.15 -3.13
CA ASN A 17 10.41 34.07 -1.69
C ASN A 17 9.92 32.70 -1.19
N ILE A 18 10.80 31.71 -1.26
CA ILE A 18 10.52 30.34 -0.81
C ILE A 18 10.54 30.21 0.71
N GLU A 19 11.22 31.12 1.44
CA GLU A 19 11.35 31.04 2.91
C GLU A 19 10.01 30.99 3.63
N LYS A 20 8.96 31.61 3.07
CA LYS A 20 7.59 31.55 3.62
C LYS A 20 7.00 30.15 3.69
N TYR A 21 7.58 29.16 2.98
CA TYR A 21 7.14 27.76 2.97
C TYR A 21 7.98 26.84 3.87
N LYS A 22 9.03 27.37 4.47
CA LYS A 22 10.02 26.58 5.22
C LYS A 22 9.39 25.82 6.38
N ASP A 23 8.55 26.51 7.17
CA ASP A 23 7.85 25.92 8.32
C ASP A 23 6.88 24.79 7.90
N ILE A 24 6.16 24.96 6.79
CA ILE A 24 5.24 23.92 6.32
C ILE A 24 5.99 22.72 5.74
N VAL A 25 7.17 22.91 5.15
CA VAL A 25 8.04 21.81 4.73
C VAL A 25 8.60 21.08 5.96
N LEU A 26 9.05 21.82 6.98
CA LEU A 26 9.48 21.23 8.26
C LEU A 26 8.35 20.45 8.93
N TRP A 27 7.13 20.97 8.92
CA TRP A 27 5.98 20.22 9.43
C TRP A 27 5.84 18.88 8.69
N GLY A 28 5.97 18.87 7.36
CA GLY A 28 5.96 17.62 6.59
C GLY A 28 7.12 16.68 6.90
N CYS A 29 8.28 17.19 7.32
CA CYS A 29 9.41 16.37 7.74
C CYS A 29 9.13 15.58 9.03
N VAL A 30 8.40 16.17 9.99
CA VAL A 30 8.14 15.54 11.29
C VAL A 30 6.78 14.84 11.38
N HIS A 31 6.05 14.77 10.26
CA HIS A 31 4.77 14.08 10.15
C HIS A 31 4.77 13.15 8.93
N ASN A 32 4.31 11.91 9.09
CA ASN A 32 4.12 11.05 7.93
C ASN A 32 2.91 11.53 7.11
N LEU A 33 3.14 11.86 5.84
CA LEU A 33 2.13 12.38 4.93
C LEU A 33 1.49 11.28 4.06
N SER A 34 1.93 10.04 4.18
CA SER A 34 1.36 8.92 3.43
C SER A 34 -0.06 8.64 3.90
N TYR A 35 -0.95 8.42 2.95
CA TYR A 35 -2.31 8.02 3.23
C TYR A 35 -2.43 6.51 3.47
N ASP A 36 -1.78 5.73 2.62
CA ASP A 36 -1.76 4.27 2.70
C ASP A 36 -0.30 3.77 2.69
N THR A 37 0.28 3.67 3.88
CA THR A 37 1.69 3.26 4.05
C THR A 37 1.97 1.84 3.55
N GLN A 38 0.96 0.96 3.52
CA GLN A 38 1.11 -0.40 2.99
C GLN A 38 1.31 -0.40 1.47
N CYS A 39 0.63 0.50 0.76
CA CYS A 39 0.69 0.57 -0.69
C CYS A 39 1.76 1.52 -1.22
N GLU A 40 1.97 2.67 -0.56
CA GLU A 40 2.83 3.75 -1.06
C GLU A 40 4.11 3.96 -0.25
N GLY A 41 4.27 3.27 0.87
CA GLY A 41 5.39 3.48 1.79
C GLY A 41 5.31 4.86 2.47
N THR A 42 6.46 5.41 2.84
CA THR A 42 6.53 6.77 3.38
C THR A 42 6.76 7.79 2.26
N ARG A 43 6.49 9.07 2.52
CA ARG A 43 6.81 10.16 1.60
C ARG A 43 8.10 10.89 1.95
N ALA A 44 8.98 10.22 2.66
CA ALA A 44 10.24 10.82 3.12
C ALA A 44 11.09 11.36 1.96
N GLU A 45 11.25 10.60 0.87
CA GLU A 45 12.01 11.04 -0.30
C GLU A 45 11.44 12.31 -0.95
N TYR A 46 10.10 12.37 -1.05
CA TYR A 46 9.43 13.55 -1.58
C TYR A 46 9.63 14.77 -0.69
N VAL A 47 9.47 14.60 0.63
CA VAL A 47 9.66 15.69 1.60
C VAL A 47 11.13 16.10 1.65
N TYR A 48 12.06 15.15 1.64
CA TYR A 48 13.49 15.44 1.53
C TYR A 48 13.81 16.29 0.29
N HIS A 49 13.25 15.94 -0.88
CA HIS A 49 13.43 16.75 -2.08
C HIS A 49 12.92 18.20 -1.90
N LEU A 50 11.83 18.40 -1.13
CA LEU A 50 11.37 19.76 -0.81
C LEU A 50 12.35 20.52 0.08
N THR A 51 13.07 19.86 1.01
CA THR A 51 14.08 20.52 1.85
C THR A 51 15.29 21.02 1.06
N THR A 52 15.64 20.35 -0.05
CA THR A 52 16.80 20.73 -0.89
C THR A 52 16.66 22.08 -1.58
N PHE A 53 15.46 22.68 -1.61
CA PHE A 53 15.27 24.04 -2.12
C PHE A 53 15.76 25.13 -1.15
N PHE A 54 15.97 24.78 0.12
CA PHE A 54 16.42 25.70 1.16
C PHE A 54 17.90 25.48 1.46
N CYS A 55 18.67 26.55 1.58
CA CYS A 55 20.11 26.47 1.88
C CYS A 55 20.39 26.39 3.39
N ASP A 56 19.54 25.71 4.16
CA ASP A 56 19.61 25.62 5.61
C ASP A 56 19.21 24.21 6.10
N GLU A 57 20.13 23.27 5.88
CA GLU A 57 19.91 21.86 6.26
C GLU A 57 19.72 21.68 7.76
N ALA A 58 20.47 22.41 8.58
CA ALA A 58 20.40 22.30 10.03
C ALA A 58 19.02 22.66 10.58
N TYR A 59 18.30 23.56 9.93
CA TYR A 59 16.92 23.92 10.28
C TYR A 59 15.96 22.71 10.22
N PHE A 60 16.19 21.80 9.29
CA PHE A 60 15.38 20.59 9.11
C PHE A 60 15.88 19.43 9.96
N VAL A 61 17.20 19.17 9.95
CA VAL A 61 17.80 17.98 10.57
C VAL A 61 17.62 17.97 12.09
N ALA A 62 17.86 19.08 12.79
CA ALA A 62 17.78 19.11 14.23
C ALA A 62 16.37 18.78 14.80
N PRO A 63 15.25 19.34 14.26
CA PRO A 63 13.92 18.94 14.68
C PRO A 63 13.56 17.49 14.31
N ILE A 64 14.05 16.96 13.16
CA ILE A 64 13.85 15.57 12.76
C ILE A 64 14.55 14.63 13.74
N ILE A 65 15.81 14.90 14.10
CA ILE A 65 16.54 14.14 15.13
C ILE A 65 15.79 14.16 16.45
N LYS A 66 15.32 15.33 16.88
CA LYS A 66 14.54 15.47 18.13
C LYS A 66 13.26 14.63 18.08
N ALA A 67 12.51 14.69 16.98
CA ALA A 67 11.30 13.88 16.80
C ALA A 67 11.63 12.38 16.82
N PHE A 68 12.65 11.95 16.06
CA PHE A 68 13.07 10.56 15.96
C PHE A 68 13.53 9.97 17.31
N THR A 69 14.34 10.69 18.06
CA THR A 69 14.85 10.25 19.37
C THR A 69 13.76 10.19 20.45
N SER A 70 12.67 10.95 20.27
CA SER A 70 11.53 10.93 21.18
C SER A 70 10.58 9.75 20.96
N LEU A 71 10.68 9.07 19.80
CA LEU A 71 9.81 7.93 19.49
C LEU A 71 10.17 6.70 20.31
N ALA A 72 9.14 6.06 20.88
CA ALA A 72 9.29 4.71 21.43
C ALA A 72 9.69 3.72 20.32
N ASN A 73 10.36 2.61 20.69
CA ASN A 73 10.80 1.56 19.76
C ASN A 73 9.63 0.74 19.18
N LYS A 74 8.54 1.39 18.80
CA LYS A 74 7.36 0.74 18.19
C LYS A 74 7.46 0.86 16.67
N LYS A 75 6.97 -0.17 15.96
CA LYS A 75 6.75 -0.10 14.54
C LYS A 75 5.63 0.91 14.29
N ASP A 76 6.03 2.14 13.97
CA ASP A 76 5.16 3.24 13.64
C ASP A 76 5.55 3.76 12.25
N ASP A 77 4.58 4.10 11.46
CA ASP A 77 4.79 4.70 10.14
C ASP A 77 5.62 5.98 10.24
N LEU A 78 5.46 6.73 11.34
CA LEU A 78 6.29 7.90 11.64
C LEU A 78 7.75 7.51 11.89
N PHE A 79 8.01 6.39 12.59
CA PHE A 79 9.37 5.88 12.79
C PHE A 79 10.04 5.56 11.45
N GLN A 80 9.33 4.90 10.53
CA GLN A 80 9.85 4.60 9.19
C GLN A 80 10.11 5.88 8.40
N HIS A 81 9.18 6.86 8.45
CA HIS A 81 9.32 8.14 7.78
C HIS A 81 10.56 8.90 8.25
N LEU A 82 10.73 9.07 9.56
CA LEU A 82 11.87 9.79 10.13
C LEU A 82 13.19 9.06 9.89
N SER A 83 13.20 7.72 10.00
CA SER A 83 14.39 6.91 9.69
C SER A 83 14.84 7.10 8.24
N THR A 84 13.89 7.08 7.29
CA THR A 84 14.18 7.27 5.88
C THR A 84 14.68 8.69 5.61
N LEU A 85 14.06 9.72 6.21
CA LEU A 85 14.54 11.11 6.09
C LEU A 85 15.98 11.26 6.61
N LEU A 86 16.28 10.74 7.79
CA LEU A 86 17.63 10.81 8.36
C LEU A 86 18.64 10.05 7.50
N SER A 87 18.26 8.89 6.91
CA SER A 87 19.12 8.18 5.97
C SER A 87 19.46 9.03 4.74
N LEU A 88 18.49 9.73 4.17
CA LEU A 88 18.70 10.62 3.02
C LEU A 88 19.63 11.81 3.37
N PHE A 89 19.48 12.39 4.56
CA PHE A 89 20.41 13.41 5.03
C PHE A 89 21.81 12.83 5.27
N ALA A 90 21.93 11.64 5.85
CA ALA A 90 23.20 10.96 6.05
C ALA A 90 23.88 10.62 4.71
N GLU A 91 23.14 10.18 3.69
CA GLU A 91 23.63 9.95 2.33
C GLU A 91 24.16 11.25 1.68
N SER A 92 23.56 12.39 2.00
CA SER A 92 24.05 13.71 1.57
C SER A 92 25.24 14.24 2.34
N GLY A 93 25.72 13.51 3.36
CA GLY A 93 26.92 13.83 4.14
C GLY A 93 26.64 14.41 5.52
N ASN A 94 25.42 14.38 6.03
CA ASN A 94 25.10 14.86 7.37
C ASN A 94 25.53 13.84 8.42
N GLU A 95 26.59 14.17 9.15
CA GLU A 95 27.20 13.30 10.18
C GLU A 95 26.30 13.11 11.40
N ASP A 96 25.55 14.12 11.83
CA ASP A 96 24.64 14.03 12.96
C ASP A 96 23.49 13.05 12.67
N ALA A 97 22.94 13.10 11.49
CA ALA A 97 21.91 12.16 11.04
C ALA A 97 22.44 10.72 11.03
N LEU A 98 23.66 10.50 10.49
CA LEU A 98 24.29 9.18 10.48
C LEU A 98 24.55 8.66 11.88
N LEU A 99 25.09 9.50 12.77
CA LEU A 99 25.40 9.14 14.17
C LEU A 99 24.13 8.69 14.93
N VAL A 100 23.04 9.43 14.79
CA VAL A 100 21.76 9.08 15.43
C VAL A 100 21.18 7.77 14.91
N LEU A 101 21.26 7.52 13.61
CA LEU A 101 20.87 6.25 13.03
C LEU A 101 21.71 5.08 13.53
N GLN A 102 23.03 5.24 13.62
CA GLN A 102 23.93 4.22 14.17
C GLN A 102 23.65 3.93 15.66
N GLN A 103 23.39 4.96 16.45
CA GLN A 103 22.98 4.78 17.85
C GLN A 103 21.66 4.01 17.97
N LYS A 104 20.71 4.29 17.10
CA LYS A 104 19.43 3.56 17.07
C LYS A 104 19.62 2.11 16.66
N TYR A 105 20.50 1.84 15.71
CA TYR A 105 20.86 0.47 15.33
C TYR A 105 21.35 -0.33 16.55
N GLU A 106 22.29 0.24 17.34
CA GLU A 106 22.82 -0.43 18.53
C GLU A 106 21.71 -0.71 19.57
N GLN A 107 20.79 0.22 19.76
CA GLN A 107 19.64 0.03 20.66
C GLN A 107 18.74 -1.13 20.21
N LEU A 108 18.34 -1.14 18.94
CA LEU A 108 17.46 -2.18 18.38
C LEU A 108 18.15 -3.55 18.40
N TYR A 109 19.43 -3.60 18.01
CA TYR A 109 20.22 -4.82 18.04
C TYR A 109 20.35 -5.40 19.44
N THR A 110 20.68 -4.55 20.43
CA THR A 110 20.80 -4.96 21.84
C THR A 110 19.48 -5.48 22.39
N THR A 111 18.37 -4.87 22.00
CA THR A 111 17.03 -5.34 22.38
C THR A 111 16.77 -6.76 21.86
N LEU A 112 17.09 -7.03 20.59
CA LEU A 112 16.94 -8.37 20.01
C LEU A 112 17.88 -9.40 20.65
N LEU A 113 19.14 -9.03 20.88
CA LEU A 113 20.13 -9.94 21.45
C LEU A 113 19.73 -10.42 22.85
N ASN A 114 19.11 -9.53 23.65
CA ASN A 114 18.71 -9.80 25.03
C ASN A 114 17.26 -10.32 25.16
N LYS A 115 16.58 -10.60 24.06
CA LYS A 115 15.21 -11.06 24.07
C LYS A 115 15.12 -12.55 24.45
N HIS A 116 14.30 -12.88 25.42
CA HIS A 116 14.11 -14.25 25.94
C HIS A 116 12.70 -14.82 25.72
N SER A 117 11.75 -14.02 25.23
CA SER A 117 10.38 -14.46 24.95
C SER A 117 9.99 -14.18 23.49
N PHE A 118 9.40 -15.16 22.84
CA PHE A 118 9.08 -15.11 21.41
C PHE A 118 7.59 -15.34 21.22
N HIS A 119 6.99 -14.51 20.39
CA HIS A 119 5.61 -14.67 19.91
C HIS A 119 5.63 -14.94 18.40
N ALA A 120 4.56 -15.55 17.89
CA ALA A 120 4.42 -15.84 16.47
C ALA A 120 4.61 -14.61 15.55
N TYR A 121 4.32 -13.41 16.08
CA TYR A 121 4.61 -12.11 15.46
C TYR A 121 5.66 -11.38 16.29
N ASP A 122 6.88 -11.29 15.76
CA ASP A 122 7.99 -10.59 16.41
C ASP A 122 8.18 -9.20 15.79
N PHE A 123 7.44 -8.21 16.31
CA PHE A 123 7.52 -6.82 15.85
C PHE A 123 8.91 -6.21 16.01
N GLU A 124 9.69 -6.62 17.02
CA GLU A 124 11.02 -6.06 17.26
C GLU A 124 12.01 -6.55 16.21
N ARG A 125 11.94 -7.83 15.83
CA ARG A 125 12.71 -8.40 14.72
C ARG A 125 12.37 -7.70 13.40
N ASP A 126 11.08 -7.60 13.08
CA ASP A 126 10.64 -7.00 11.82
C ASP A 126 11.02 -5.52 11.75
N ASN A 127 10.90 -4.79 12.88
CA ASN A 127 11.32 -3.40 12.98
C ASN A 127 12.82 -3.24 12.79
N PHE A 128 13.62 -4.11 13.44
CA PHE A 128 15.08 -4.12 13.28
C PHE A 128 15.49 -4.36 11.83
N GLN A 129 14.92 -5.39 11.18
CA GLN A 129 15.24 -5.68 9.79
C GLN A 129 14.91 -4.50 8.86
N HIS A 130 13.73 -3.92 9.03
CA HIS A 130 13.29 -2.78 8.24
C HIS A 130 14.20 -1.57 8.43
N PHE A 131 14.57 -1.30 9.68
CA PHE A 131 15.49 -0.22 10.02
C PHE A 131 16.89 -0.44 9.42
N CYS A 132 17.43 -1.67 9.49
CA CYS A 132 18.71 -2.00 8.84
C CYS A 132 18.67 -1.73 7.33
N ILE A 133 17.59 -2.07 6.66
CA ILE A 133 17.43 -1.83 5.22
C ILE A 133 17.42 -0.34 4.89
N ILE A 134 16.77 0.48 5.72
CA ILE A 134 16.78 1.95 5.58
C ILE A 134 18.18 2.52 5.80
N LEU A 135 18.94 1.94 6.72
CA LEU A 135 20.28 2.43 7.07
C LEU A 135 21.36 2.02 6.03
N LEU A 136 21.16 0.95 5.28
CA LEU A 136 22.16 0.43 4.33
C LEU A 136 22.68 1.49 3.34
N PRO A 137 21.85 2.31 2.66
CA PRO A 137 22.33 3.27 1.66
C PRO A 137 23.34 4.29 2.22
N SER A 138 23.14 4.74 3.47
CA SER A 138 24.03 5.68 4.16
C SER A 138 25.21 5.00 4.89
N SER A 139 25.26 3.65 4.89
CA SER A 139 26.27 2.88 5.64
C SER A 139 27.56 2.68 4.86
N SER A 140 28.70 2.83 5.54
CA SER A 140 29.99 2.40 4.99
C SER A 140 30.07 0.88 4.87
N GLU A 141 30.98 0.37 4.01
CA GLU A 141 31.27 -1.07 3.91
C GLU A 141 31.67 -1.65 5.28
N GLU A 142 32.40 -0.88 6.08
CA GLU A 142 32.83 -1.31 7.44
C GLU A 142 31.64 -1.50 8.36
N PHE A 143 30.67 -0.56 8.36
CA PHE A 143 29.45 -0.68 9.15
C PHE A 143 28.57 -1.84 8.67
N THR A 144 28.49 -2.03 7.35
CA THR A 144 27.78 -3.19 6.77
C THR A 144 28.43 -4.53 7.18
N CYS A 145 29.78 -4.59 7.23
CA CYS A 145 30.49 -5.76 7.78
C CYS A 145 30.20 -5.96 9.28
N LYS A 146 30.02 -4.87 10.06
CA LYS A 146 29.58 -4.96 11.45
C LYS A 146 28.18 -5.58 11.52
N MET A 147 27.22 -5.11 10.72
CA MET A 147 25.86 -5.69 10.68
C MET A 147 25.90 -7.19 10.39
N ILE A 148 26.73 -7.64 9.47
CA ILE A 148 26.92 -9.07 9.13
C ILE A 148 27.40 -9.85 10.36
N ARG A 149 28.38 -9.34 11.10
CA ARG A 149 28.88 -10.00 12.32
C ARG A 149 27.84 -10.00 13.44
N ASP A 150 27.10 -8.93 13.60
CA ASP A 150 26.03 -8.81 14.58
C ASP A 150 24.89 -9.79 14.31
N LEU A 151 24.50 -9.98 13.05
CA LEU A 151 23.54 -11.02 12.65
C LEU A 151 24.07 -12.42 12.95
N GLY A 152 25.34 -12.69 12.63
CA GLY A 152 25.95 -13.98 12.95
C GLY A 152 26.05 -14.24 14.46
N ARG A 153 26.26 -13.19 15.27
CA ARG A 153 26.18 -13.28 16.72
C ARG A 153 24.76 -13.59 17.19
N LEU A 154 23.78 -12.90 16.63
CA LEU A 154 22.37 -13.13 16.92
C LEU A 154 21.98 -14.59 16.64
N PHE A 155 22.33 -15.14 15.50
CA PHE A 155 22.05 -16.53 15.13
C PHE A 155 22.77 -17.55 16.02
N LYS A 156 23.98 -17.21 16.52
CA LYS A 156 24.76 -18.09 17.39
C LYS A 156 24.30 -18.08 18.84
N GLU A 157 23.99 -16.89 19.38
CA GLU A 157 23.69 -16.69 20.80
C GLU A 157 22.19 -16.77 21.11
N ASN A 158 21.33 -16.59 20.12
CA ASN A 158 19.88 -16.67 20.29
C ASN A 158 19.27 -17.74 19.36
N PRO A 159 19.14 -19.00 19.84
CA PRO A 159 18.68 -20.13 19.02
C PRO A 159 17.21 -20.03 18.57
N HIS A 160 16.46 -19.03 19.05
CA HIS A 160 15.10 -18.77 18.64
C HIS A 160 15.01 -18.00 17.31
N TYR A 161 16.11 -17.38 16.87
CA TYR A 161 16.15 -16.72 15.58
C TYR A 161 16.75 -17.65 14.51
N ASP A 162 15.91 -18.11 13.61
CA ASP A 162 16.35 -18.80 12.40
C ASP A 162 16.81 -17.77 11.37
N ALA A 163 17.91 -18.05 10.70
CA ALA A 163 18.43 -17.21 9.63
C ALA A 163 17.43 -17.01 8.48
N ASP A 164 16.52 -17.94 8.25
CA ASP A 164 15.44 -17.82 7.26
C ASP A 164 14.50 -16.64 7.56
N GLU A 165 14.31 -16.29 8.83
CA GLU A 165 13.50 -15.16 9.23
C GLU A 165 14.13 -13.80 8.87
N PHE A 166 15.44 -13.79 8.59
CA PHE A 166 16.22 -12.63 8.14
C PHE A 166 16.56 -12.66 6.65
N ASP A 167 15.90 -13.54 5.88
CA ASP A 167 16.16 -13.71 4.45
C ASP A 167 16.07 -12.40 3.67
N TRP A 168 15.10 -11.57 3.98
CA TRP A 168 14.93 -10.27 3.32
C TRP A 168 16.08 -9.29 3.64
N LEU A 169 16.53 -9.21 4.89
CA LEU A 169 17.66 -8.38 5.27
C LEU A 169 18.97 -8.89 4.62
N CYS A 170 19.21 -10.21 4.64
CA CYS A 170 20.35 -10.80 3.97
C CYS A 170 20.37 -10.48 2.47
N PHE A 171 19.22 -10.55 1.80
CA PHE A 171 19.08 -10.16 0.39
C PHE A 171 19.35 -8.68 0.16
N SER A 172 18.92 -7.82 1.06
CA SER A 172 19.13 -6.37 0.97
C SER A 172 20.61 -6.02 1.12
N ILE A 173 21.32 -6.64 2.08
CA ILE A 173 22.76 -6.49 2.24
C ILE A 173 23.52 -7.01 0.98
N GLU A 174 23.14 -8.19 0.47
CA GLU A 174 23.69 -8.75 -0.76
C GLU A 174 23.52 -7.79 -1.95
N THR A 175 22.34 -7.18 -2.06
CA THR A 175 22.02 -6.24 -3.14
C THR A 175 22.80 -4.95 -3.01
N HIS A 176 22.92 -4.40 -1.80
CA HIS A 176 23.64 -3.18 -1.48
C HIS A 176 25.15 -3.30 -1.83
N LEU A 177 25.80 -4.35 -1.39
CA LEU A 177 27.22 -4.59 -1.66
C LEU A 177 27.50 -5.14 -3.07
N GLY A 178 26.47 -5.65 -3.75
CA GLY A 178 26.60 -6.43 -4.95
C GLY A 178 27.03 -7.88 -4.67
N LYS A 179 26.35 -8.84 -5.29
CA LYS A 179 26.46 -10.29 -5.02
C LYS A 179 27.90 -10.80 -4.93
N ARG A 180 28.77 -10.41 -5.89
CA ARG A 180 30.18 -10.86 -5.93
C ARG A 180 30.97 -10.32 -4.74
N ARG A 181 30.84 -9.03 -4.43
CA ARG A 181 31.55 -8.38 -3.33
C ARG A 181 31.09 -8.92 -2.00
N PHE A 182 29.77 -9.00 -1.79
CA PHE A 182 29.18 -9.59 -0.61
C PHE A 182 29.76 -10.99 -0.31
N TYR A 183 29.77 -11.88 -1.31
CA TYR A 183 30.28 -13.24 -1.15
C TYR A 183 31.77 -13.26 -0.77
N GLN A 184 32.58 -12.39 -1.37
CA GLN A 184 34.01 -12.25 -1.01
C GLN A 184 34.20 -11.81 0.43
N ILE A 185 33.38 -10.86 0.90
CA ILE A 185 33.44 -10.34 2.25
C ILE A 185 33.07 -11.43 3.26
N ILE A 186 31.91 -12.06 3.13
CA ILE A 186 31.44 -13.05 4.11
C ILE A 186 32.35 -14.27 4.16
N LYS A 187 32.91 -14.71 3.01
CA LYS A 187 33.88 -15.81 2.95
C LYS A 187 35.20 -15.43 3.61
N ARG A 188 35.74 -14.24 3.38
CA ARG A 188 36.97 -13.74 4.00
C ARG A 188 36.83 -13.62 5.52
N ASP A 189 35.72 -13.01 5.95
CA ASP A 189 35.51 -12.69 7.35
C ASP A 189 35.12 -13.93 8.17
N SER A 190 34.52 -14.96 7.55
CA SER A 190 34.25 -16.28 8.17
C SER A 190 35.52 -17.00 8.64
N GLN A 191 36.69 -16.68 8.05
CA GLN A 191 37.96 -17.24 8.45
C GLN A 191 38.60 -16.54 9.68
N LYS A 192 38.06 -15.38 10.05
CA LYS A 192 38.66 -14.52 11.07
C LYS A 192 37.81 -14.36 12.34
N CYS A 193 36.51 -14.62 12.24
CA CYS A 193 35.55 -14.36 13.30
C CYS A 193 34.46 -15.44 13.32
N ASP A 194 34.25 -16.06 14.47
CA ASP A 194 33.24 -17.10 14.67
C ASP A 194 31.82 -16.64 14.34
N TYR A 195 31.48 -15.38 14.65
CA TYR A 195 30.16 -14.84 14.31
C TYR A 195 29.99 -14.67 12.80
N ALA A 196 31.02 -14.14 12.12
CA ALA A 196 30.99 -14.07 10.66
C ALA A 196 30.93 -15.47 10.00
N LYS A 197 31.54 -16.50 10.62
CA LYS A 197 31.42 -17.89 10.19
C LYS A 197 29.99 -18.40 10.35
N CYS A 198 29.35 -18.15 11.47
CA CYS A 198 27.95 -18.52 11.72
C CYS A 198 27.03 -17.88 10.67
N PHE A 199 27.18 -16.56 10.42
CA PHE A 199 26.43 -15.88 9.36
C PHE A 199 26.66 -16.52 7.99
N TYR A 200 27.90 -16.80 7.62
CA TYR A 200 28.24 -17.39 6.32
C TYR A 200 27.56 -18.75 6.11
N GLU A 201 27.62 -19.63 7.14
CA GLU A 201 26.99 -20.96 7.08
C GLU A 201 25.47 -20.86 6.98
N SER A 202 24.84 -19.96 7.76
CA SER A 202 23.41 -19.67 7.71
C SER A 202 22.98 -19.10 6.36
N TYR A 203 23.74 -18.15 5.81
CA TYR A 203 23.47 -17.60 4.49
C TYR A 203 23.52 -18.65 3.37
N LEU A 204 24.46 -19.62 3.43
CA LEU A 204 24.51 -20.71 2.46
C LEU A 204 23.25 -21.58 2.48
N GLN A 205 22.67 -21.80 3.66
CA GLN A 205 21.40 -22.53 3.80
C GLN A 205 20.24 -21.74 3.18
N ILE A 206 20.15 -20.43 3.47
CA ILE A 206 19.18 -19.54 2.86
C ILE A 206 19.30 -19.55 1.34
N ALA A 207 20.51 -19.37 0.82
CA ALA A 207 20.75 -19.36 -0.63
C ALA A 207 20.32 -20.67 -1.32
N LYS A 208 20.57 -21.82 -0.67
CA LYS A 208 20.11 -23.13 -1.15
C LYS A 208 18.58 -23.21 -1.18
N LYS A 209 17.90 -22.81 -0.11
CA LYS A 209 16.42 -22.79 -0.06
C LYS A 209 15.82 -21.87 -1.11
N ARG A 210 16.41 -20.69 -1.37
CA ARG A 210 15.97 -19.76 -2.44
C ARG A 210 16.03 -20.45 -3.82
N GLU A 211 17.11 -21.20 -4.12
CA GLU A 211 17.25 -21.92 -5.38
C GLU A 211 16.26 -23.09 -5.51
N GLU A 212 16.00 -23.81 -4.43
CA GLU A 212 14.98 -24.87 -4.39
C GLU A 212 13.57 -24.31 -4.61
N ASN A 213 13.25 -23.18 -3.99
CA ASN A 213 11.94 -22.50 -4.14
C ASN A 213 11.72 -21.96 -5.56
N LYS A 214 12.76 -21.45 -6.24
CA LYS A 214 12.67 -21.04 -7.64
C LYS A 214 12.31 -22.19 -8.59
N ARG A 215 12.69 -23.41 -8.25
CA ARG A 215 12.41 -24.62 -9.06
C ARG A 215 11.01 -25.18 -8.82
N ARG A 216 10.32 -24.76 -7.75
CA ARG A 216 8.94 -25.17 -7.48
C ARG A 216 8.01 -24.46 -8.45
N ILE A 217 7.41 -25.21 -9.37
CA ILE A 217 6.34 -24.69 -10.23
C ILE A 217 5.09 -24.52 -9.35
N PRO A 218 4.61 -23.31 -9.12
CA PRO A 218 3.39 -23.13 -8.34
C PRO A 218 2.23 -23.81 -9.06
N GLN A 219 1.52 -24.68 -8.36
CA GLN A 219 0.25 -25.21 -8.88
C GLN A 219 -0.70 -24.05 -9.15
N LYS A 220 -1.31 -24.02 -10.34
CA LYS A 220 -2.32 -23.01 -10.65
C LYS A 220 -3.46 -23.16 -9.63
N PRO A 221 -3.78 -22.10 -8.90
CA PRO A 221 -4.89 -22.16 -7.96
C PRO A 221 -6.19 -22.42 -8.75
N GLN A 222 -7.03 -23.33 -8.22
CA GLN A 222 -8.34 -23.63 -8.79
C GLN A 222 -9.44 -22.98 -7.93
N ALA A 223 -10.55 -22.63 -8.58
CA ALA A 223 -11.73 -22.19 -7.85
C ALA A 223 -12.25 -23.33 -6.96
N PRO A 224 -12.66 -23.06 -5.71
CA PRO A 224 -13.42 -24.04 -4.93
C PRO A 224 -14.73 -24.35 -5.67
N SER A 225 -15.19 -25.60 -5.56
CA SER A 225 -16.49 -25.98 -6.13
C SER A 225 -17.63 -25.34 -5.34
N VAL A 226 -18.79 -25.19 -5.99
CA VAL A 226 -20.01 -24.71 -5.29
C VAL A 226 -20.37 -25.63 -4.13
N ASP A 227 -20.19 -26.95 -4.28
CA ASP A 227 -20.48 -27.91 -3.21
C ASP A 227 -19.52 -27.78 -2.02
N ALA A 228 -18.24 -27.52 -2.26
CA ALA A 228 -17.30 -27.22 -1.19
C ALA A 228 -17.68 -25.94 -0.41
N ILE A 229 -18.18 -24.90 -1.09
CA ILE A 229 -18.69 -23.69 -0.45
C ILE A 229 -19.92 -23.99 0.40
N LYS A 230 -20.86 -24.79 -0.12
CA LYS A 230 -22.06 -25.20 0.61
C LYS A 230 -21.71 -25.98 1.87
N GLU A 231 -20.78 -26.93 1.78
CA GLU A 231 -20.29 -27.72 2.91
C GLU A 231 -19.59 -26.83 3.95
N GLU A 232 -18.73 -25.91 3.52
CA GLU A 232 -18.05 -24.99 4.42
C GLU A 232 -19.07 -24.12 5.19
N ILE A 233 -20.04 -23.52 4.50
CA ILE A 233 -21.13 -22.74 5.13
C ILE A 233 -22.01 -23.60 6.05
N ALA A 234 -22.33 -24.83 5.64
CA ALA A 234 -23.13 -25.72 6.47
C ALA A 234 -22.43 -26.05 7.79
N THR A 235 -21.11 -26.30 7.72
CA THR A 235 -20.30 -26.76 8.85
C THR A 235 -19.88 -25.62 9.78
N THR A 236 -19.44 -24.50 9.21
CA THR A 236 -18.79 -23.40 9.98
C THR A 236 -19.68 -22.18 10.15
N GLY A 237 -20.77 -22.06 9.38
CA GLY A 237 -21.62 -20.87 9.30
C GLY A 237 -20.95 -19.67 8.60
N ARG A 238 -19.70 -19.78 8.13
CA ARG A 238 -18.91 -18.70 7.53
C ARG A 238 -18.11 -19.20 6.34
N LEU A 239 -17.76 -18.29 5.45
CA LEU A 239 -16.75 -18.55 4.41
C LEU A 239 -15.39 -18.07 4.87
N LEU A 240 -14.39 -18.95 4.77
CA LEU A 240 -13.01 -18.56 5.01
C LEU A 240 -12.56 -17.51 3.99
N PRO A 241 -11.79 -16.50 4.40
CA PRO A 241 -11.37 -15.42 3.51
C PRO A 241 -10.71 -15.93 2.21
N HIS A 242 -9.86 -16.96 2.31
CA HIS A 242 -9.20 -17.54 1.15
C HIS A 242 -10.16 -18.27 0.20
N THR A 243 -11.18 -18.96 0.70
CA THR A 243 -12.23 -19.61 -0.11
C THR A 243 -13.01 -18.57 -0.90
N ARG A 244 -13.46 -17.51 -0.24
CA ARG A 244 -14.17 -16.39 -0.85
C ARG A 244 -13.32 -15.73 -1.94
N VAL A 245 -12.04 -15.36 -1.62
CA VAL A 245 -11.12 -14.73 -2.57
C VAL A 245 -10.83 -15.62 -3.78
N ARG A 246 -10.61 -16.92 -3.57
CA ARG A 246 -10.36 -17.86 -4.67
C ARG A 246 -11.60 -18.05 -5.55
N PHE A 247 -12.79 -18.13 -4.95
CA PHE A 247 -14.01 -18.29 -5.74
C PHE A 247 -14.27 -17.06 -6.60
N TYR A 248 -14.29 -15.86 -6.02
CA TYR A 248 -14.56 -14.66 -6.83
C TYR A 248 -13.52 -14.45 -7.94
N ARG A 249 -12.25 -14.80 -7.72
CA ARG A 249 -11.20 -14.62 -8.73
C ARG A 249 -11.22 -15.67 -9.85
N LEU A 250 -11.58 -16.89 -9.55
CA LEU A 250 -11.32 -18.03 -10.41
C LEU A 250 -12.58 -18.76 -10.88
N ALA A 251 -13.74 -18.56 -10.24
CA ALA A 251 -14.99 -19.19 -10.65
C ALA A 251 -15.47 -18.63 -12.00
N ASP A 252 -15.98 -19.50 -12.84
CA ASP A 252 -16.63 -19.13 -14.08
C ASP A 252 -18.08 -18.60 -13.86
N ALA A 253 -18.72 -18.16 -14.93
CA ALA A 253 -20.07 -17.60 -14.88
C ALA A 253 -21.11 -18.65 -14.42
N GLU A 254 -20.94 -19.92 -14.82
CA GLU A 254 -21.86 -21.00 -14.47
C GLU A 254 -21.78 -21.33 -12.97
N ALA A 255 -20.56 -21.44 -12.42
CA ALA A 255 -20.38 -21.65 -10.99
C ALA A 255 -20.95 -20.50 -10.15
N ARG A 256 -20.73 -19.25 -10.59
CA ARG A 256 -21.33 -18.08 -9.93
C ARG A 256 -22.86 -18.11 -9.98
N LYS A 257 -23.45 -18.47 -11.10
CA LYS A 257 -24.91 -18.59 -11.24
C LYS A 257 -25.46 -19.67 -10.30
N LYS A 258 -24.86 -20.86 -10.26
CA LYS A 258 -25.28 -21.96 -9.37
C LYS A 258 -25.18 -21.56 -7.89
N LEU A 259 -24.13 -20.78 -7.52
CA LEU A 259 -24.01 -20.30 -6.14
C LEU A 259 -25.09 -19.27 -5.81
N ALA A 260 -25.43 -18.36 -6.76
CA ALA A 260 -26.50 -17.40 -6.58
C ALA A 260 -27.88 -18.07 -6.46
N GLU A 261 -28.16 -19.10 -7.24
CA GLU A 261 -29.38 -19.89 -7.16
C GLU A 261 -29.52 -20.55 -5.79
N PHE A 262 -28.43 -21.14 -5.26
CA PHE A 262 -28.41 -21.70 -3.92
C PHE A 262 -28.61 -20.62 -2.84
N LEU A 263 -27.95 -19.46 -2.94
CA LEU A 263 -28.09 -18.34 -2.02
C LEU A 263 -29.57 -17.91 -1.87
N VAL A 264 -30.31 -17.86 -2.97
CA VAL A 264 -31.73 -17.48 -2.92
C VAL A 264 -32.54 -18.45 -2.07
N THR A 265 -32.22 -19.75 -2.07
CA THR A 265 -32.92 -20.78 -1.29
C THR A 265 -32.49 -20.88 0.18
N GLU A 266 -31.37 -20.24 0.58
CA GLU A 266 -30.91 -20.23 1.96
C GLU A 266 -31.86 -19.40 2.84
N GLU A 267 -32.31 -19.97 3.96
CA GLU A 267 -33.26 -19.31 4.86
C GLU A 267 -32.55 -18.54 5.99
N ASN A 268 -31.37 -19.01 6.40
CA ASN A 268 -30.59 -18.34 7.43
C ASN A 268 -29.94 -17.06 6.88
N LEU A 269 -30.30 -15.90 7.44
CA LEU A 269 -29.89 -14.60 6.95
C LEU A 269 -28.39 -14.32 7.09
N ASP A 270 -27.73 -14.89 8.12
CA ASP A 270 -26.28 -14.78 8.27
C ASP A 270 -25.53 -15.58 7.20
N LYS A 271 -25.95 -16.81 6.95
CA LYS A 271 -25.39 -17.63 5.86
C LYS A 271 -25.68 -17.02 4.49
N LYS A 272 -26.87 -16.45 4.31
CA LYS A 272 -27.24 -15.70 3.09
C LYS A 272 -26.31 -14.52 2.88
N ALA A 273 -25.99 -13.74 3.91
CA ALA A 273 -25.04 -12.64 3.84
C ALA A 273 -23.61 -13.13 3.49
N GLU A 274 -23.15 -14.23 4.09
CA GLU A 274 -21.85 -14.84 3.74
C GLU A 274 -21.78 -15.26 2.26
N LEU A 275 -22.80 -15.95 1.77
CA LEU A 275 -22.87 -16.37 0.37
C LEU A 275 -22.94 -15.17 -0.57
N LEU A 276 -23.71 -14.14 -0.23
CA LEU A 276 -23.85 -12.92 -1.03
C LEU A 276 -22.51 -12.16 -1.11
N SER A 277 -21.68 -12.19 -0.04
CA SER A 277 -20.40 -11.50 -0.01
C SER A 277 -19.39 -11.98 -1.07
N VAL A 278 -19.61 -13.13 -1.65
CA VAL A 278 -18.80 -13.67 -2.76
C VAL A 278 -18.90 -12.79 -4.02
N PHE A 279 -19.98 -12.00 -4.14
CA PHE A 279 -20.26 -11.14 -5.30
C PHE A 279 -19.77 -9.69 -5.12
N PHE A 280 -18.99 -9.39 -4.09
CA PHE A 280 -18.47 -8.02 -3.85
C PHE A 280 -17.70 -7.39 -5.03
N HIS A 281 -17.15 -8.20 -5.93
CA HIS A 281 -16.37 -7.73 -7.07
C HIS A 281 -16.96 -8.17 -8.42
N HIS A 282 -18.18 -8.68 -8.40
CA HIS A 282 -18.85 -9.15 -9.61
C HIS A 282 -20.31 -8.73 -9.62
N GLU A 283 -20.83 -8.55 -10.82
CA GLU A 283 -22.25 -8.40 -11.02
C GLU A 283 -23.00 -9.66 -10.53
N PHE A 284 -24.08 -9.47 -9.80
CA PHE A 284 -24.93 -10.57 -9.34
C PHE A 284 -25.63 -11.21 -10.53
N PRO A 285 -25.53 -12.54 -10.74
CA PRO A 285 -25.93 -13.18 -12.00
C PRO A 285 -27.43 -13.46 -12.14
N LEU A 286 -28.25 -13.15 -11.12
CA LEU A 286 -29.71 -13.28 -11.15
C LEU A 286 -30.36 -11.89 -11.11
N PRO A 287 -31.71 -11.77 -11.26
CA PRO A 287 -32.40 -10.48 -11.25
C PRO A 287 -32.02 -9.63 -10.03
N HIS A 288 -31.65 -8.37 -10.28
CA HIS A 288 -31.11 -7.47 -9.24
C HIS A 288 -32.17 -7.03 -8.21
N GLU A 289 -33.45 -7.18 -8.52
CA GLU A 289 -34.59 -7.00 -7.61
C GLU A 289 -34.41 -7.81 -6.32
N ILE A 290 -33.85 -9.01 -6.44
CA ILE A 290 -33.54 -9.90 -5.30
C ILE A 290 -32.54 -9.23 -4.36
N VAL A 291 -31.49 -8.64 -4.89
CA VAL A 291 -30.47 -7.97 -4.06
C VAL A 291 -30.99 -6.65 -3.50
N VAL A 292 -31.85 -5.94 -4.23
CA VAL A 292 -32.54 -4.74 -3.72
C VAL A 292 -33.46 -5.10 -2.55
N GLU A 293 -34.16 -6.25 -2.61
CA GLU A 293 -34.94 -6.74 -1.48
C GLU A 293 -34.04 -7.01 -0.25
N TYR A 294 -32.89 -7.65 -0.45
CA TYR A 294 -31.92 -7.88 0.64
C TYR A 294 -31.35 -6.58 1.19
N ALA A 295 -31.12 -5.56 0.36
CA ALA A 295 -30.66 -4.25 0.78
C ALA A 295 -31.70 -3.47 1.61
N ASN A 296 -32.98 -3.87 1.57
CA ASN A 296 -34.05 -3.34 2.40
C ASN A 296 -34.36 -4.24 3.63
N SER A 297 -33.58 -5.29 3.86
CA SER A 297 -33.77 -6.20 4.99
C SER A 297 -33.57 -5.49 6.33
N SER A 298 -34.33 -5.92 7.34
CA SER A 298 -34.09 -5.53 8.73
C SER A 298 -32.81 -6.13 9.32
N HIS A 299 -32.31 -7.21 8.70
CA HIS A 299 -31.07 -7.87 9.11
C HIS A 299 -29.85 -7.06 8.64
N GLU A 300 -29.18 -6.41 9.58
CA GLU A 300 -28.11 -5.41 9.32
C GLU A 300 -27.02 -5.94 8.40
N ARG A 301 -26.44 -7.09 8.74
CA ARG A 301 -25.35 -7.68 7.94
C ARG A 301 -25.76 -8.01 6.51
N LEU A 302 -26.97 -8.57 6.31
CA LEU A 302 -27.47 -8.86 4.96
C LEU A 302 -27.68 -7.58 4.15
N ARG A 303 -28.25 -6.55 4.80
CA ARG A 303 -28.43 -5.23 4.19
C ARG A 303 -27.11 -4.61 3.74
N GLU A 304 -26.08 -4.58 4.60
CA GLU A 304 -24.77 -4.02 4.27
C GLU A 304 -24.09 -4.75 3.12
N VAL A 305 -24.10 -6.08 3.15
CA VAL A 305 -23.55 -6.92 2.09
C VAL A 305 -24.29 -6.69 0.77
N ALA A 306 -25.61 -6.62 0.80
CA ALA A 306 -26.44 -6.39 -0.38
C ALA A 306 -26.16 -5.02 -1.00
N LEU A 307 -26.07 -3.97 -0.18
CA LEU A 307 -25.67 -2.63 -0.64
C LEU A 307 -24.32 -2.64 -1.35
N SER A 308 -23.32 -3.34 -0.77
CA SER A 308 -21.98 -3.47 -1.39
C SER A 308 -22.04 -4.24 -2.73
N VAL A 309 -22.83 -5.30 -2.84
CA VAL A 309 -22.99 -6.04 -4.09
C VAL A 309 -23.65 -5.20 -5.16
N LEU A 310 -24.68 -4.41 -4.80
CA LEU A 310 -25.39 -3.54 -5.73
C LEU A 310 -24.48 -2.49 -6.39
N THR A 311 -23.38 -2.10 -5.75
CA THR A 311 -22.41 -1.19 -6.36
C THR A 311 -21.80 -1.73 -7.66
N ASN A 312 -21.83 -3.05 -7.89
CA ASN A 312 -21.30 -3.71 -9.08
C ASN A 312 -22.39 -4.15 -10.08
N CYS A 313 -23.67 -3.96 -9.74
CA CYS A 313 -24.79 -4.35 -10.58
C CYS A 313 -25.20 -3.22 -11.54
N GLN A 314 -25.48 -3.59 -12.79
CA GLN A 314 -25.91 -2.64 -13.82
C GLN A 314 -27.33 -2.97 -14.30
N SER A 315 -28.33 -2.22 -13.85
CA SER A 315 -29.72 -2.33 -14.30
C SER A 315 -30.51 -1.06 -13.95
N LYS A 316 -31.68 -0.92 -14.60
CA LYS A 316 -32.61 0.18 -14.27
C LYS A 316 -33.07 0.13 -12.82
N THR A 317 -33.34 -1.05 -12.29
CA THR A 317 -33.76 -1.26 -10.90
C THR A 317 -32.70 -0.73 -9.92
N VAL A 318 -31.42 -1.03 -10.16
CA VAL A 318 -30.30 -0.53 -9.31
C VAL A 318 -30.12 0.98 -9.47
N TYR A 319 -30.27 1.51 -10.69
CA TYR A 319 -30.20 2.95 -10.92
C TYR A 319 -31.30 3.70 -10.16
N ASP A 320 -32.56 3.25 -10.28
CA ASP A 320 -33.69 3.88 -9.61
C ASP A 320 -33.53 3.81 -8.07
N TYR A 321 -33.13 2.65 -7.54
CA TYR A 321 -32.83 2.46 -6.12
C TYR A 321 -31.69 3.37 -5.62
N ALA A 322 -30.63 3.50 -6.42
CA ALA A 322 -29.52 4.40 -6.09
C ALA A 322 -29.93 5.87 -6.04
N LEU A 323 -30.84 6.30 -6.94
CA LEU A 323 -31.40 7.67 -6.90
C LEU A 323 -32.22 7.91 -5.64
N GLU A 324 -33.02 6.93 -5.20
CA GLU A 324 -33.78 7.02 -3.96
C GLU A 324 -32.86 7.13 -2.73
N LEU A 325 -31.80 6.31 -2.66
CA LEU A 325 -30.82 6.40 -1.60
C LEU A 325 -30.11 7.75 -1.61
N PHE A 326 -29.72 8.23 -2.77
CA PHE A 326 -29.03 9.50 -2.95
C PHE A 326 -29.91 10.70 -2.55
N GLN A 327 -31.22 10.65 -2.81
CA GLN A 327 -32.17 11.67 -2.37
C GLN A 327 -32.32 11.72 -0.84
N LYS A 328 -32.18 10.58 -0.17
CA LYS A 328 -32.22 10.47 1.30
C LYS A 328 -30.92 10.97 1.94
N ASP A 329 -29.79 10.65 1.33
CA ASP A 329 -28.46 11.05 1.78
C ASP A 329 -27.54 11.33 0.59
N THR A 330 -27.30 12.60 0.30
CA THR A 330 -26.43 13.06 -0.79
C THR A 330 -24.94 12.78 -0.56
N ASN A 331 -24.55 12.40 0.67
CA ASN A 331 -23.19 11.99 1.00
C ASN A 331 -22.97 10.46 0.98
N SER A 332 -24.01 9.69 0.65
CA SER A 332 -23.90 8.23 0.56
C SER A 332 -22.91 7.80 -0.54
N THR A 333 -21.73 7.36 -0.14
CA THR A 333 -20.72 6.82 -1.07
C THR A 333 -21.24 5.61 -1.82
N THR A 334 -22.02 4.76 -1.17
CA THR A 334 -22.64 3.55 -1.77
C THR A 334 -23.62 3.95 -2.89
N ALA A 335 -24.46 4.94 -2.65
CA ALA A 335 -25.38 5.44 -3.69
C ALA A 335 -24.62 6.03 -4.88
N LEU A 336 -23.54 6.78 -4.62
CA LEU A 336 -22.65 7.32 -5.66
C LEU A 336 -21.97 6.23 -6.48
N GLU A 337 -21.47 5.17 -5.85
CA GLU A 337 -20.86 4.04 -6.55
C GLU A 337 -21.86 3.31 -7.45
N MET A 338 -23.10 3.09 -6.98
CA MET A 338 -24.18 2.53 -7.80
C MET A 338 -24.52 3.43 -8.99
N LEU A 339 -24.60 4.75 -8.79
CA LEU A 339 -24.86 5.72 -9.85
C LEU A 339 -23.71 5.80 -10.86
N LEU A 340 -22.45 5.71 -10.42
CA LEU A 340 -21.27 5.61 -11.30
C LEU A 340 -21.33 4.31 -12.12
N GLN A 341 -21.67 3.18 -11.47
CA GLN A 341 -21.88 1.89 -12.16
C GLN A 341 -22.97 1.99 -13.22
N ASN A 342 -24.02 2.72 -12.98
CA ASN A 342 -25.17 2.93 -13.86
C ASN A 342 -25.16 4.29 -14.56
N TYR A 343 -23.95 4.85 -14.79
CA TYR A 343 -23.76 6.18 -15.35
C TYR A 343 -24.52 6.41 -16.64
N THR A 344 -25.21 7.54 -16.71
CA THR A 344 -25.79 8.13 -17.90
C THR A 344 -25.32 9.59 -18.05
N VAL A 345 -25.32 10.11 -19.28
CA VAL A 345 -24.88 11.49 -19.55
C VAL A 345 -25.71 12.52 -18.77
N THR A 346 -26.98 12.23 -18.50
CA THR A 346 -27.91 13.11 -17.82
C THR A 346 -27.53 13.41 -16.37
N ILE A 347 -26.81 12.50 -15.69
CA ILE A 347 -26.40 12.67 -14.30
C ILE A 347 -24.95 13.13 -14.14
N LYS A 348 -24.24 13.43 -15.24
CA LYS A 348 -22.82 13.83 -15.18
C LYS A 348 -22.57 14.99 -14.21
N GLU A 349 -23.29 16.08 -14.41
CA GLU A 349 -23.07 17.30 -13.61
C GLU A 349 -23.46 17.11 -12.14
N LEU A 350 -24.52 16.34 -11.89
CA LEU A 350 -24.92 15.96 -10.54
C LEU A 350 -23.78 15.20 -9.85
N LEU A 351 -23.27 14.14 -10.46
CA LEU A 351 -22.20 13.31 -9.90
C LEU A 351 -20.92 14.10 -9.65
N LEU A 352 -20.47 14.91 -10.63
CA LEU A 352 -19.24 15.70 -10.45
C LEU A 352 -19.40 16.73 -9.32
N ARG A 353 -20.53 17.44 -9.26
CA ARG A 353 -20.79 18.38 -8.19
C ARG A 353 -20.77 17.71 -6.83
N THR A 354 -21.44 16.56 -6.71
CA THR A 354 -21.48 15.79 -5.46
C THR A 354 -20.09 15.30 -5.06
N LEU A 355 -19.34 14.70 -5.99
CA LEU A 355 -17.98 14.24 -5.73
C LEU A 355 -17.09 15.36 -5.17
N TYR A 356 -17.12 16.57 -5.75
CA TYR A 356 -16.33 17.70 -5.25
C TYR A 356 -16.86 18.30 -3.93
N SER A 357 -18.11 18.02 -3.56
CA SER A 357 -18.70 18.47 -2.30
C SER A 357 -18.64 17.45 -1.17
N LEU A 358 -18.25 16.20 -1.48
CA LEU A 358 -18.12 15.15 -0.47
C LEU A 358 -17.19 15.58 0.65
N LYS A 359 -17.70 15.54 1.86
CA LYS A 359 -16.89 15.62 3.07
C LYS A 359 -16.33 14.23 3.32
N VAL A 360 -15.12 14.01 2.89
CA VAL A 360 -14.47 12.74 3.13
C VAL A 360 -13.88 12.76 4.53
N ASP A 361 -14.25 11.77 5.31
CA ASP A 361 -13.58 11.46 6.55
C ASP A 361 -12.22 10.83 6.22
N TYR A 362 -11.16 11.62 6.35
CA TYR A 362 -9.79 11.22 6.07
C TYR A 362 -9.27 10.17 7.06
N ASP A 363 -9.91 10.05 8.21
CA ASP A 363 -9.52 9.11 9.27
C ASP A 363 -10.19 7.73 9.05
N SER A 364 -11.19 7.62 8.17
CA SER A 364 -11.79 6.32 7.81
C SER A 364 -11.09 5.71 6.60
N GLU A 365 -10.42 4.57 6.80
CA GLU A 365 -9.73 3.81 5.74
C GLU A 365 -10.64 3.45 4.55
N SER A 366 -11.94 3.38 4.75
CA SER A 366 -12.90 2.89 3.74
C SER A 366 -13.44 3.95 2.78
N GLY A 367 -13.43 5.24 3.16
CA GLY A 367 -14.19 6.26 2.42
C GLY A 367 -13.59 6.65 1.07
N TRP A 368 -12.27 6.85 0.98
CA TRP A 368 -11.62 7.38 -0.23
C TRP A 368 -11.32 6.34 -1.29
N HIS A 369 -10.80 5.20 -0.87
CA HIS A 369 -10.45 4.15 -1.82
C HIS A 369 -11.66 3.61 -2.57
N GLY A 370 -12.87 3.60 -1.96
CA GLY A 370 -14.09 3.14 -2.60
C GLY A 370 -14.38 3.88 -3.90
N ILE A 371 -14.56 5.18 -3.84
CA ILE A 371 -14.88 6.01 -5.02
C ILE A 371 -13.73 6.04 -6.04
N ASP A 372 -12.48 6.19 -5.57
CA ASP A 372 -11.30 6.20 -6.44
C ASP A 372 -11.16 4.88 -7.20
N TYR A 373 -11.31 3.74 -6.51
CA TYR A 373 -11.28 2.42 -7.11
C TYR A 373 -12.45 2.24 -8.08
N LYS A 374 -13.65 2.65 -7.68
CA LYS A 374 -14.83 2.52 -8.53
C LYS A 374 -14.69 3.26 -9.85
N ILE A 375 -14.27 4.53 -9.80
CA ILE A 375 -14.05 5.33 -11.02
C ILE A 375 -12.98 4.66 -11.89
N ARG A 376 -11.85 4.27 -11.32
CA ARG A 376 -10.76 3.62 -12.04
C ARG A 376 -11.19 2.31 -12.68
N ASP A 377 -11.85 1.42 -11.92
CA ASP A 377 -12.26 0.09 -12.39
C ASP A 377 -13.28 0.20 -13.53
N LEU A 378 -14.15 1.21 -13.50
CA LEU A 378 -15.07 1.50 -14.60
C LEU A 378 -14.33 1.90 -15.89
N PHE A 379 -13.26 2.69 -15.80
CA PHE A 379 -12.42 2.99 -16.97
C PHE A 379 -11.63 1.76 -17.44
N GLU A 380 -11.11 0.95 -16.53
CA GLU A 380 -10.37 -0.28 -16.86
C GLU A 380 -11.26 -1.32 -17.53
N SER A 381 -12.54 -1.43 -17.12
CA SER A 381 -13.55 -2.28 -17.76
C SER A 381 -14.03 -1.77 -19.12
N GLY A 382 -13.57 -0.60 -19.56
CA GLY A 382 -13.92 0.00 -20.85
C GLY A 382 -15.22 0.81 -20.85
N LYS A 383 -15.78 1.12 -19.68
CA LYS A 383 -16.96 1.97 -19.59
C LYS A 383 -16.65 3.39 -20.07
N LYS A 384 -17.50 3.93 -20.92
CA LYS A 384 -17.35 5.27 -21.48
C LYS A 384 -17.77 6.34 -20.47
N LEU A 385 -16.85 6.71 -19.59
CA LEU A 385 -17.02 7.81 -18.67
C LEU A 385 -16.27 9.06 -19.16
N PRO A 386 -16.75 10.27 -18.84
CA PRO A 386 -16.03 11.52 -19.09
C PRO A 386 -14.69 11.58 -18.35
N LYS A 387 -13.67 12.19 -18.98
CA LYS A 387 -12.33 12.35 -18.39
C LYS A 387 -12.31 13.10 -17.05
N GLU A 388 -13.32 13.93 -16.83
CA GLU A 388 -13.47 14.76 -15.63
C GLU A 388 -13.53 13.91 -14.36
N PHE A 389 -14.03 12.66 -14.42
CA PHE A 389 -14.00 11.75 -13.29
C PHE A 389 -12.59 11.29 -12.95
N LEU A 390 -11.72 11.02 -13.95
CA LEU A 390 -10.32 10.72 -13.70
C LEU A 390 -9.57 11.95 -13.18
N LEU A 391 -9.87 13.14 -13.71
CA LEU A 391 -9.28 14.38 -13.22
C LEU A 391 -9.72 14.69 -11.78
N TYR A 392 -10.95 14.35 -11.42
CA TYR A 392 -11.39 14.41 -10.02
C TYR A 392 -10.48 13.54 -9.14
N VAL A 393 -10.31 12.25 -9.45
CA VAL A 393 -9.44 11.34 -8.68
C VAL A 393 -8.01 11.86 -8.65
N TYR A 394 -7.45 12.31 -9.78
CA TYR A 394 -6.10 12.90 -9.82
C TYR A 394 -5.94 14.08 -8.86
N ASN A 395 -6.97 14.95 -8.79
CA ASN A 395 -6.92 16.16 -8.00
C ASN A 395 -7.20 15.97 -6.50
N THR A 396 -7.97 14.94 -6.14
CA THR A 396 -8.47 14.78 -4.77
C THR A 396 -7.87 13.58 -4.05
N SER A 397 -7.45 12.54 -4.76
CA SER A 397 -6.91 11.33 -4.13
C SER A 397 -5.66 11.62 -3.29
N LEU A 398 -5.69 11.15 -2.05
CA LEU A 398 -4.53 11.17 -1.17
C LEU A 398 -3.56 10.03 -1.48
N CYS A 399 -4.07 8.90 -2.00
CA CYS A 399 -3.27 7.74 -2.33
C CYS A 399 -2.51 7.93 -3.65
N SER A 400 -1.18 7.91 -3.58
CA SER A 400 -0.32 8.04 -4.76
C SER A 400 -0.42 6.83 -5.70
N CYS A 401 -0.76 5.66 -5.18
CA CYS A 401 -0.95 4.45 -6.00
C CYS A 401 -2.24 4.53 -6.84
N CYS A 402 -3.33 5.06 -6.28
CA CYS A 402 -4.55 5.35 -7.04
C CYS A 402 -4.25 6.37 -8.14
N ARG A 403 -3.54 7.44 -7.80
CA ARG A 403 -3.11 8.47 -8.76
C ARG A 403 -2.24 7.91 -9.89
N TYR A 404 -1.35 6.95 -9.59
CA TYR A 404 -0.56 6.29 -10.63
C TYR A 404 -1.42 5.59 -11.68
N GLN A 405 -2.45 4.87 -11.28
CA GLN A 405 -3.35 4.20 -12.23
C GLN A 405 -4.15 5.21 -13.04
N VAL A 406 -4.59 6.30 -12.41
CA VAL A 406 -5.27 7.41 -13.11
C VAL A 406 -4.36 8.04 -14.17
N VAL A 407 -3.09 8.35 -13.83
CA VAL A 407 -2.11 8.91 -14.78
C VAL A 407 -1.91 7.97 -15.98
N LYS A 408 -1.80 6.66 -15.75
CA LYS A 408 -1.71 5.67 -16.84
C LYS A 408 -2.94 5.69 -17.74
N THR A 409 -4.12 5.76 -17.14
CA THR A 409 -5.39 5.78 -17.89
C THR A 409 -5.53 7.08 -18.69
N LEU A 410 -5.22 8.23 -18.10
CA LEU A 410 -5.19 9.52 -18.81
C LEU A 410 -4.20 9.50 -19.97
N ALA A 411 -3.02 8.91 -19.78
CA ALA A 411 -2.02 8.76 -20.83
C ALA A 411 -2.50 7.87 -21.97
N LYS A 412 -3.10 6.71 -21.67
CA LYS A 412 -3.67 5.78 -22.63
C LYS A 412 -4.71 6.46 -23.55
N HIS A 413 -5.50 7.36 -22.97
CA HIS A 413 -6.51 8.12 -23.71
C HIS A 413 -5.99 9.43 -24.32
N ARG A 414 -4.70 9.77 -24.17
CA ARG A 414 -4.08 11.02 -24.62
C ARG A 414 -4.73 12.27 -24.00
N TRP A 415 -5.12 12.18 -22.74
CA TRP A 415 -5.76 13.27 -21.99
C TRP A 415 -4.82 14.01 -21.04
N LEU A 416 -3.55 13.61 -20.97
CA LEU A 416 -2.54 14.35 -20.22
C LEU A 416 -2.21 15.67 -20.91
N THR A 417 -2.36 16.77 -20.21
CA THR A 417 -1.90 18.09 -20.67
C THR A 417 -0.43 18.27 -20.38
N LYS A 418 0.20 19.30 -20.96
CA LYS A 418 1.62 19.64 -20.70
C LYS A 418 1.86 19.96 -19.23
N GLU A 419 0.92 20.66 -18.61
CA GLU A 419 0.97 21.05 -17.20
C GLU A 419 0.91 19.82 -16.29
N LEU A 420 0.00 18.87 -16.55
CA LEU A 420 -0.08 17.61 -15.82
C LEU A 420 1.18 16.74 -16.00
N ILE A 421 1.72 16.69 -17.20
CA ILE A 421 2.96 15.96 -17.47
C ILE A 421 4.10 16.55 -16.64
N GLU A 422 4.24 17.89 -16.64
CA GLU A 422 5.28 18.56 -15.85
C GLU A 422 5.09 18.35 -14.36
N GLU A 423 3.86 18.46 -13.85
CA GLU A 423 3.58 18.17 -12.45
C GLU A 423 3.93 16.72 -12.07
N CYS A 424 3.56 15.76 -12.89
CA CYS A 424 3.83 14.33 -12.65
C CYS A 424 5.33 13.98 -12.60
N ARG A 425 6.22 14.83 -13.15
CA ARG A 425 7.68 14.62 -13.05
C ARG A 425 8.22 14.74 -11.64
N TYR A 426 7.46 15.37 -10.75
CA TYR A 426 7.82 15.63 -9.36
C TYR A 426 6.84 15.01 -8.37
N ASP A 427 6.10 14.00 -8.81
CA ASP A 427 5.16 13.27 -7.93
C ASP A 427 5.93 12.44 -6.89
N SER A 428 5.36 12.28 -5.70
CA SER A 428 5.92 11.42 -4.65
C SER A 428 5.95 9.93 -5.03
N ASN A 429 5.20 9.52 -6.03
CA ASN A 429 5.19 8.14 -6.51
C ASN A 429 6.16 7.95 -7.66
N ASP A 430 7.27 7.29 -7.38
CA ASP A 430 8.32 6.95 -8.34
C ASP A 430 7.81 6.30 -9.64
N ARG A 431 6.73 5.52 -9.56
CA ARG A 431 6.14 4.87 -10.74
C ARG A 431 5.55 5.90 -11.69
N ILE A 432 4.95 6.99 -11.16
CA ILE A 432 4.46 8.12 -11.97
C ILE A 432 5.64 8.80 -12.65
N VAL A 433 6.66 9.16 -11.86
CA VAL A 433 7.88 9.84 -12.38
C VAL A 433 8.55 9.00 -13.47
N LYS A 434 8.80 7.71 -13.21
CA LYS A 434 9.42 6.80 -14.17
C LYS A 434 8.56 6.62 -15.43
N TYR A 435 7.22 6.50 -15.26
CA TYR A 435 6.29 6.39 -16.38
C TYR A 435 6.34 7.64 -17.29
N ILE A 436 6.25 8.83 -16.69
CA ILE A 436 6.26 10.09 -17.44
C ILE A 436 7.60 10.30 -18.12
N ASN A 437 8.71 10.08 -17.43
CA ASN A 437 10.05 10.24 -18.02
C ASN A 437 10.30 9.27 -19.18
N ARG A 438 9.75 8.05 -19.12
CA ARG A 438 9.86 7.05 -20.20
C ARG A 438 9.06 7.43 -21.45
N TYR A 439 7.83 7.91 -21.29
CA TYR A 439 6.90 8.08 -22.40
C TYR A 439 6.73 9.53 -22.88
N TYR A 440 7.14 10.51 -22.06
CA TYR A 440 7.03 11.95 -22.31
C TYR A 440 8.36 12.67 -22.09
N SER A 441 9.49 11.99 -22.35
CA SER A 441 10.80 12.66 -22.39
C SER A 441 10.73 13.85 -23.31
N GLN A 442 11.31 14.97 -22.90
CA GLN A 442 11.39 16.17 -23.76
C GLN A 442 12.10 15.76 -25.06
N LYS A 443 11.39 15.82 -26.17
CA LYS A 443 11.97 15.86 -27.50
C LYS A 443 12.45 17.27 -27.78
#